data_f6ed970f4a6f607bd0079cd07d61f00c
#
_entry.id   f6ed970f4a6f607bd0079cd07d61f00c
#
_cell.length_a   1.000
_cell.length_b   1.000
_cell.length_c   1.000
_cell.angle_alpha   90.00
_cell.angle_beta   90.00
_cell.angle_gamma   90.00
#
_symmetry.space_group_name_H-M   'P 1'
#
loop_
_entity.id
_entity.type
_entity.pdbx_description
1 polymer ?
#
loop_
_entity_poly.entity_id
_entity_poly.type
_entity_poly.pdbx_seq_one_letter_code
_entity_poly.pdbx_strand_id
1 'polypeptide(L)'
;MRKKLLLIIALVAVSVLPAAAQGIVVYQTDGSMTIIPSAKVDHISMVEEEDTYVFGTWHLGFWKNGDNVIKFDGTEYMAFAGKEMVWGGKGGDPDTYSVKFYPRNKYFVATNVNNRSDVLRWYVYQQKEKLLVLRDGDVYRYFYPTKEEADKAIMEKYPSHTETSNINTILRYGSSKSNSTQTPMGKHFENRHVTTDEDRAWLLNPSNEPNTIAGLSRWVKKTVKLYPYGDPVPADVNQHAIGDCCACAVLASLAYLYPDFIKHIITDNADGTYTIKMYDPQGQPVDVCITSKILCDGNGNIGQATGKNNAVTWATILEKALIKWQTLYKVDEGVEGIGTENVAPLFTGCGDSFAFSPNSLHNSEWKLAIEHCLAEGKLCIGGFNVADLQCGKLKTVTGHAFTFMLADDENSLFVMRNPWGIEDVDGKLFIPDERTIVQTIDARIVDPGAAAPFLREDLKPYSPPKFIRRSTDLGVSPRLLNRHLTHPNSTELW
;
A
#
# COMPACT_ATOMS: atom_id res chain seq x y z
N MET A 1 -41.89 8.93 35.09
CA MET A 1 -41.42 8.17 36.22
C MET A 1 -40.01 7.69 35.96
N ARG A 2 -39.02 8.33 36.56
CA ARG A 2 -37.61 7.93 36.43
C ARG A 2 -37.37 6.71 37.31
N LYS A 3 -37.11 5.54 36.73
CA LYS A 3 -36.62 4.39 37.50
C LYS A 3 -35.17 4.65 37.87
N LYS A 4 -34.94 4.85 39.15
CA LYS A 4 -33.59 4.90 39.74
C LYS A 4 -32.99 3.51 39.66
N LEU A 5 -31.89 3.37 38.94
CA LEU A 5 -31.07 2.17 38.92
C LEU A 5 -30.33 2.10 40.26
N LEU A 6 -30.63 1.14 41.06
CA LEU A 6 -29.93 0.90 42.33
C LEU A 6 -28.93 -0.23 42.09
N LEU A 7 -27.65 0.10 41.87
CA LEU A 7 -26.57 -0.88 41.85
C LEU A 7 -26.18 -1.17 43.33
N ILE A 8 -26.51 -2.35 43.84
CA ILE A 8 -26.08 -2.78 45.18
C ILE A 8 -24.81 -3.60 44.98
N ILE A 9 -23.66 -3.02 45.31
CA ILE A 9 -22.40 -3.76 45.47
C ILE A 9 -22.33 -4.25 46.88
N ALA A 10 -22.55 -5.54 47.10
CA ALA A 10 -22.33 -6.16 48.41
C ALA A 10 -20.90 -6.66 48.49
N LEU A 11 -20.05 -5.96 49.23
CA LEU A 11 -18.72 -6.43 49.57
C LEU A 11 -18.88 -7.43 50.73
N VAL A 12 -18.85 -8.73 50.44
CA VAL A 12 -18.85 -9.74 51.52
C VAL A 12 -17.39 -10.03 51.87
N ALA A 13 -16.89 -9.39 52.91
CA ALA A 13 -15.65 -9.77 53.55
C ALA A 13 -15.93 -11.01 54.44
N VAL A 14 -15.65 -12.20 53.94
CA VAL A 14 -15.62 -13.41 54.74
C VAL A 14 -14.16 -13.69 55.12
N SER A 15 -13.84 -13.42 56.38
CA SER A 15 -12.60 -13.87 56.99
C SER A 15 -12.65 -15.40 57.12
N VAL A 16 -11.62 -16.08 56.57
CA VAL A 16 -11.35 -17.51 56.63
C VAL A 16 -11.96 -18.35 55.49
N LEU A 17 -11.49 -18.10 54.24
CA LEU A 17 -11.46 -19.09 53.17
C LEU A 17 -10.11 -18.97 52.42
N PRO A 18 -9.59 -20.07 51.87
CA PRO A 18 -8.30 -20.01 51.17
C PRO A 18 -8.34 -18.99 50.04
N ALA A 19 -7.22 -18.32 49.79
CA ALA A 19 -7.03 -17.16 48.89
C ALA A 19 -7.53 -17.34 47.42
N ALA A 20 -8.01 -18.50 47.07
CA ALA A 20 -8.55 -18.85 45.76
C ALA A 20 -10.06 -18.54 45.57
N ALA A 21 -10.77 -18.10 46.62
CA ALA A 21 -12.25 -17.95 46.61
C ALA A 21 -12.73 -16.50 46.72
N GLN A 22 -11.86 -15.51 46.66
CA GLN A 22 -12.26 -14.11 46.75
C GLN A 22 -12.57 -13.53 45.37
N GLY A 23 -13.72 -12.91 45.18
CA GLY A 23 -14.16 -12.27 43.96
C GLY A 23 -15.18 -11.16 44.23
N ILE A 24 -15.37 -10.28 43.26
CA ILE A 24 -16.44 -9.28 43.29
C ILE A 24 -17.68 -9.90 42.67
N VAL A 25 -18.79 -9.81 43.35
CA VAL A 25 -20.10 -10.24 42.83
C VAL A 25 -20.83 -9.01 42.31
N VAL A 26 -21.15 -9.02 41.03
CA VAL A 26 -21.93 -7.96 40.38
C VAL A 26 -23.32 -8.49 40.11
N TYR A 27 -24.33 -7.89 40.74
CA TYR A 27 -25.74 -8.19 40.48
C TYR A 27 -26.22 -7.26 39.35
N GLN A 28 -26.82 -7.82 38.33
CA GLN A 28 -27.40 -7.07 37.22
C GLN A 28 -28.90 -6.83 37.46
N THR A 29 -29.47 -5.83 36.81
CA THR A 29 -30.86 -5.43 36.98
C THR A 29 -31.87 -6.45 36.43
N ASP A 30 -31.43 -7.38 35.61
CA ASP A 30 -32.20 -8.52 35.08
C ASP A 30 -32.22 -9.72 36.03
N GLY A 31 -31.55 -9.61 37.20
CA GLY A 31 -31.44 -10.64 38.23
C GLY A 31 -30.27 -11.60 38.00
N SER A 32 -29.48 -11.42 36.91
CA SER A 32 -28.28 -12.20 36.68
C SER A 32 -27.13 -11.77 37.61
N MET A 33 -26.18 -12.68 37.85
CA MET A 33 -25.04 -12.46 38.72
C MET A 33 -23.74 -12.84 38.01
N THR A 34 -22.76 -11.93 38.05
CA THR A 34 -21.41 -12.19 37.52
C THR A 34 -20.40 -12.17 38.69
N ILE A 35 -19.56 -13.20 38.78
CA ILE A 35 -18.46 -13.25 39.75
C ILE A 35 -17.15 -12.99 39.05
N ILE A 36 -16.44 -11.93 39.46
CA ILE A 36 -15.12 -11.57 38.95
C ILE A 36 -14.08 -11.98 39.98
N PRO A 37 -13.18 -12.95 39.72
CA PRO A 37 -12.14 -13.34 40.69
C PRO A 37 -11.26 -12.15 41.06
N SER A 38 -10.92 -12.00 42.33
CA SER A 38 -10.09 -10.88 42.82
C SER A 38 -8.75 -10.75 42.12
N ALA A 39 -8.15 -11.86 41.70
CA ALA A 39 -6.90 -11.88 40.92
C ALA A 39 -7.01 -11.26 39.52
N LYS A 40 -8.24 -11.00 39.03
CA LYS A 40 -8.51 -10.32 37.77
C LYS A 40 -8.98 -8.87 37.92
N VAL A 41 -9.00 -8.37 39.16
CA VAL A 41 -9.44 -7.01 39.46
C VAL A 41 -8.24 -6.19 39.89
N ASP A 42 -7.82 -5.29 39.03
CA ASP A 42 -6.73 -4.37 39.32
C ASP A 42 -7.22 -3.22 40.21
N HIS A 43 -8.34 -2.60 39.85
CA HIS A 43 -9.00 -1.58 40.69
C HIS A 43 -10.51 -1.53 40.43
N ILE A 44 -11.25 -0.95 41.34
CA ILE A 44 -12.67 -0.65 41.20
C ILE A 44 -12.83 0.86 41.27
N SER A 45 -13.39 1.46 40.24
CA SER A 45 -13.79 2.86 40.22
C SER A 45 -15.31 3.00 40.12
N MET A 46 -15.89 3.94 40.87
CA MET A 46 -17.27 4.34 40.64
C MET A 46 -17.29 5.37 39.52
N VAL A 47 -18.04 5.08 38.46
CA VAL A 47 -18.17 5.95 37.31
C VAL A 47 -19.52 6.66 37.38
N GLU A 48 -19.54 7.99 37.27
CA GLU A 48 -20.79 8.76 37.21
C GLU A 48 -21.51 8.51 35.90
N GLU A 49 -22.84 8.58 35.88
CA GLU A 49 -23.66 8.32 34.69
C GLU A 49 -23.27 9.19 33.46
N GLU A 50 -22.71 10.39 33.71
CA GLU A 50 -22.19 11.29 32.65
C GLU A 50 -20.85 10.81 32.06
N ASP A 51 -20.08 9.99 32.79
CA ASP A 51 -18.79 9.44 32.35
C ASP A 51 -18.95 8.09 31.59
N THR A 52 -20.18 7.52 31.58
CA THR A 52 -20.48 6.22 30.96
C THR A 52 -21.14 6.30 29.58
N TYR A 53 -20.98 7.42 28.89
CA TYR A 53 -21.64 7.61 27.59
C TYR A 53 -21.23 6.56 26.54
N VAL A 54 -19.96 6.18 26.51
CA VAL A 54 -19.49 4.97 25.83
C VAL A 54 -18.67 4.17 26.83
N PHE A 55 -18.99 2.91 27.00
CA PHE A 55 -18.33 2.01 27.92
C PHE A 55 -18.10 0.64 27.31
N GLY A 56 -17.09 -0.08 27.78
CA GLY A 56 -16.77 -1.43 27.31
C GLY A 56 -15.82 -1.46 26.13
N THR A 57 -15.59 -2.67 25.62
CA THR A 57 -14.70 -2.91 24.47
C THR A 57 -15.51 -3.03 23.20
N TRP A 58 -15.05 -2.36 22.16
CA TRP A 58 -15.71 -2.27 20.87
C TRP A 58 -14.72 -2.57 19.76
N HIS A 59 -14.98 -3.59 18.96
CA HIS A 59 -14.13 -4.07 17.87
C HIS A 59 -14.54 -3.44 16.54
N LEU A 60 -13.58 -2.91 15.79
CA LEU A 60 -13.83 -2.24 14.52
C LEU A 60 -14.14 -3.25 13.44
N GLY A 61 -15.31 -3.12 12.82
CA GLY A 61 -15.73 -3.94 11.70
C GLY A 61 -15.43 -3.30 10.35
N PHE A 62 -15.87 -2.06 10.14
CA PHE A 62 -15.62 -1.36 8.88
C PHE A 62 -15.76 0.16 9.03
N TRP A 63 -15.15 0.88 8.10
CA TRP A 63 -15.38 2.31 7.88
C TRP A 63 -16.28 2.51 6.67
N LYS A 64 -16.97 3.64 6.65
CA LYS A 64 -17.71 4.10 5.49
C LYS A 64 -17.48 5.60 5.28
N ASN A 65 -17.13 5.99 4.04
CA ASN A 65 -17.05 7.37 3.60
C ASN A 65 -17.76 7.47 2.24
N GLY A 66 -18.97 8.01 2.23
CA GLY A 66 -19.84 7.94 1.04
C GLY A 66 -20.10 6.49 0.65
N ASP A 67 -19.75 6.12 -0.58
CA ASP A 67 -19.87 4.75 -1.10
C ASP A 67 -18.62 3.88 -0.81
N ASN A 68 -17.52 4.50 -0.40
CA ASN A 68 -16.30 3.78 -0.05
C ASN A 68 -16.46 3.08 1.30
N VAL A 69 -16.08 1.81 1.35
CA VAL A 69 -16.11 0.97 2.55
C VAL A 69 -14.76 0.31 2.72
N ILE A 70 -14.17 0.47 3.91
CA ILE A 70 -12.94 -0.21 4.30
C ILE A 70 -13.31 -1.21 5.39
N LYS A 71 -13.01 -2.48 5.15
CA LYS A 71 -13.33 -3.59 6.04
C LYS A 71 -12.14 -3.89 6.94
N PHE A 72 -12.43 -4.26 8.17
CA PHE A 72 -11.47 -4.72 9.17
C PHE A 72 -11.90 -6.09 9.68
N ASP A 73 -11.03 -6.78 10.39
CA ASP A 73 -11.29 -8.14 10.89
C ASP A 73 -11.64 -8.18 12.38
N GLY A 74 -11.97 -7.04 12.95
CA GLY A 74 -12.31 -6.93 14.38
C GLY A 74 -11.12 -7.03 15.33
N THR A 75 -9.88 -7.13 14.86
CA THR A 75 -8.69 -7.10 15.74
C THR A 75 -8.44 -5.73 16.31
N GLU A 76 -8.71 -4.67 15.57
CA GLU A 76 -8.66 -3.30 16.05
C GLU A 76 -9.82 -3.03 17.00
N TYR A 77 -9.53 -2.48 18.16
CA TYR A 77 -10.54 -2.25 19.18
C TYR A 77 -10.32 -0.95 19.96
N MET A 78 -11.40 -0.43 20.52
CA MET A 78 -11.41 0.62 21.52
C MET A 78 -12.03 0.08 22.81
N ALA A 79 -11.32 0.20 23.92
CA ALA A 79 -11.82 -0.14 25.24
C ALA A 79 -11.98 1.12 26.09
N PHE A 80 -13.22 1.42 26.48
CA PHE A 80 -13.57 2.58 27.28
C PHE A 80 -13.79 2.18 28.73
N ALA A 81 -13.11 2.85 29.67
CA ALA A 81 -13.23 2.66 31.10
C ALA A 81 -13.24 4.03 31.80
N GLY A 82 -14.42 4.55 32.11
CA GLY A 82 -14.57 5.88 32.73
C GLY A 82 -14.00 6.99 31.85
N LYS A 83 -12.95 7.65 32.30
CA LYS A 83 -12.28 8.76 31.59
C LYS A 83 -11.08 8.32 30.77
N GLU A 84 -10.92 7.02 30.56
CA GLU A 84 -9.82 6.45 29.78
C GLU A 84 -10.36 5.63 28.60
N MET A 85 -9.59 5.63 27.53
CA MET A 85 -9.81 4.79 26.37
C MET A 85 -8.48 4.19 25.94
N VAL A 86 -8.47 2.91 25.66
CA VAL A 86 -7.35 2.21 25.03
C VAL A 86 -7.72 1.89 23.60
N TRP A 87 -6.87 2.27 22.66
CA TRP A 87 -7.01 1.90 21.26
C TRP A 87 -5.92 0.92 20.88
N GLY A 88 -6.28 -0.33 20.66
CA GLY A 88 -5.37 -1.44 20.36
C GLY A 88 -5.68 -2.15 19.05
N GLY A 89 -4.85 -3.15 18.72
CA GLY A 89 -5.04 -3.98 17.54
C GLY A 89 -4.54 -3.38 16.22
N LYS A 90 -3.81 -2.27 16.27
CA LYS A 90 -3.24 -1.59 15.09
C LYS A 90 -1.84 -2.09 14.69
N GLY A 91 -1.38 -3.21 15.23
CA GLY A 91 -0.04 -3.74 14.93
C GLY A 91 1.12 -3.14 15.74
N GLY A 92 0.83 -2.58 16.90
CA GLY A 92 1.81 -2.04 17.86
C GLY A 92 1.29 -2.10 19.28
N ASP A 93 2.01 -1.50 20.24
CA ASP A 93 1.51 -1.32 21.59
C ASP A 93 0.24 -0.47 21.57
N PRO A 94 -0.76 -0.81 22.40
CA PRO A 94 -1.99 -0.03 22.48
C PRO A 94 -1.75 1.41 22.91
N ASP A 95 -2.42 2.35 22.26
CA ASP A 95 -2.44 3.75 22.66
C ASP A 95 -3.46 4.00 23.79
N THR A 96 -3.06 4.76 24.79
CA THR A 96 -3.95 5.17 25.89
C THR A 96 -4.32 6.64 25.74
N TYR A 97 -5.60 6.93 25.88
CA TYR A 97 -6.17 8.27 25.78
C TYR A 97 -6.94 8.66 27.05
N SER A 98 -6.81 9.90 27.46
CA SER A 98 -7.72 10.52 28.42
C SER A 98 -8.96 11.02 27.68
N VAL A 99 -10.16 10.64 28.14
CA VAL A 99 -11.43 10.92 27.44
C VAL A 99 -12.28 11.90 28.22
N LYS A 100 -12.83 12.89 27.51
CA LYS A 100 -13.86 13.78 28.02
C LYS A 100 -15.12 13.66 27.17
N PHE A 101 -16.22 13.20 27.77
CA PHE A 101 -17.51 13.06 27.13
C PHE A 101 -18.31 14.37 27.19
N TYR A 102 -19.07 14.63 26.13
CA TYR A 102 -20.04 15.72 25.99
C TYR A 102 -21.41 15.13 25.58
N PRO A 103 -22.13 14.50 26.53
CA PRO A 103 -23.33 13.70 26.22
C PRO A 103 -24.43 14.50 25.52
N ARG A 104 -24.64 15.77 25.88
CA ARG A 104 -25.64 16.65 25.26
C ARG A 104 -25.38 16.88 23.78
N ASN A 105 -24.09 16.91 23.38
CA ASN A 105 -23.65 17.15 22.01
C ASN A 105 -23.30 15.85 21.27
N LYS A 106 -23.43 14.73 21.94
CA LYS A 106 -23.15 13.38 21.42
C LYS A 106 -21.74 13.23 20.82
N TYR A 107 -20.72 13.78 21.48
CA TYR A 107 -19.33 13.57 21.09
C TYR A 107 -18.43 13.39 22.31
N PHE A 108 -17.25 12.87 22.08
CA PHE A 108 -16.16 12.87 23.04
C PHE A 108 -14.86 13.37 22.40
N VAL A 109 -13.95 13.81 23.26
CA VAL A 109 -12.58 14.18 22.91
C VAL A 109 -11.66 13.23 23.66
N ALA A 110 -10.81 12.55 22.93
CA ALA A 110 -9.79 11.67 23.47
C ALA A 110 -8.40 12.26 23.15
N THR A 111 -7.59 12.46 24.20
CA THR A 111 -6.23 13.02 24.10
C THR A 111 -5.24 11.94 24.48
N ASN A 112 -4.29 11.61 23.59
CA ASN A 112 -3.27 10.61 23.86
C ASN A 112 -2.42 11.03 25.06
N VAL A 113 -2.25 10.12 26.02
CA VAL A 113 -1.52 10.42 27.27
C VAL A 113 -0.02 10.63 27.05
N ASN A 114 0.55 10.01 26.03
CA ASN A 114 1.96 10.08 25.69
C ASN A 114 2.27 11.16 24.63
N ASN A 115 1.27 11.55 23.83
CA ASN A 115 1.38 12.59 22.81
C ASN A 115 0.18 13.53 22.84
N ARG A 116 0.27 14.63 23.57
CA ARG A 116 -0.83 15.57 23.75
C ARG A 116 -1.27 16.30 22.47
N SER A 117 -0.51 16.23 21.39
CA SER A 117 -0.92 16.76 20.08
C SER A 117 -1.84 15.79 19.33
N ASP A 118 -1.85 14.52 19.73
CA ASP A 118 -2.78 13.51 19.18
C ASP A 118 -4.11 13.60 19.91
N VAL A 119 -5.05 14.28 19.30
CA VAL A 119 -6.38 14.55 19.83
C VAL A 119 -7.44 14.11 18.85
N LEU A 120 -8.27 13.18 19.30
CA LEU A 120 -9.41 12.65 18.55
C LEU A 120 -10.69 13.34 19.01
N ARG A 121 -11.51 13.79 18.06
CA ARG A 121 -12.85 14.28 18.34
C ARG A 121 -13.87 13.49 17.55
N TRP A 122 -14.64 12.64 18.20
CA TRP A 122 -15.57 11.76 17.54
C TRP A 122 -16.99 11.94 18.05
N TYR A 123 -17.92 11.97 17.09
CA TYR A 123 -19.35 12.02 17.37
C TYR A 123 -19.90 10.61 17.50
N VAL A 124 -20.70 10.36 18.55
CA VAL A 124 -21.45 9.11 18.72
C VAL A 124 -22.70 9.23 17.85
N TYR A 125 -22.61 8.72 16.63
CA TYR A 125 -23.70 8.78 15.67
C TYR A 125 -24.82 7.80 16.02
N GLN A 126 -24.45 6.59 16.45
CA GLN A 126 -25.37 5.57 16.89
C GLN A 126 -24.71 4.72 17.99
N GLN A 127 -25.50 4.41 19.02
CA GLN A 127 -25.11 3.45 20.05
C GLN A 127 -26.30 2.56 20.39
N LYS A 128 -26.10 1.26 20.24
CA LYS A 128 -27.05 0.18 20.60
C LYS A 128 -26.25 -0.88 21.35
N GLU A 129 -26.96 -1.83 21.94
CA GLU A 129 -26.34 -2.94 22.69
C GLU A 129 -25.22 -3.67 21.90
N LYS A 130 -25.40 -3.85 20.59
CA LYS A 130 -24.48 -4.59 19.72
C LYS A 130 -23.85 -3.76 18.61
N LEU A 131 -23.96 -2.44 18.67
CA LEU A 131 -23.43 -1.58 17.62
C LEU A 131 -23.08 -0.19 18.18
N LEU A 132 -21.85 0.22 17.98
CA LEU A 132 -21.39 1.58 18.18
C LEU A 132 -20.95 2.14 16.82
N VAL A 133 -21.52 3.29 16.41
CA VAL A 133 -21.08 4.01 15.22
C VAL A 133 -20.51 5.35 15.65
N LEU A 134 -19.24 5.54 15.39
CA LEU A 134 -18.53 6.80 15.59
C LEU A 134 -18.34 7.53 14.28
N ARG A 135 -18.45 8.86 14.29
CA ARG A 135 -18.28 9.70 13.11
C ARG A 135 -17.18 10.75 13.34
N ASP A 136 -16.31 10.88 12.35
CA ASP A 136 -15.32 11.94 12.25
C ASP A 136 -15.39 12.53 10.84
N GLY A 137 -15.80 13.80 10.72
CA GLY A 137 -16.14 14.37 9.42
C GLY A 137 -17.21 13.54 8.70
N ASP A 138 -16.88 13.06 7.50
CA ASP A 138 -17.75 12.22 6.67
C ASP A 138 -17.48 10.72 6.82
N VAL A 139 -16.53 10.35 7.69
CA VAL A 139 -16.17 8.96 7.95
C VAL A 139 -16.98 8.40 9.11
N TYR A 140 -17.67 7.30 8.86
CA TYR A 140 -18.43 6.53 9.85
C TYR A 140 -17.68 5.24 10.15
N ARG A 141 -17.41 4.96 11.43
CA ARG A 141 -16.74 3.75 11.90
C ARG A 141 -17.71 2.90 12.68
N TYR A 142 -17.85 1.65 12.27
CA TYR A 142 -18.81 0.69 12.82
C TYR A 142 -18.08 -0.30 13.71
N PHE A 143 -18.44 -0.30 15.00
CA PHE A 143 -17.84 -1.13 16.02
C PHE A 143 -18.87 -2.10 16.61
N TYR A 144 -18.40 -3.26 17.01
CA TYR A 144 -19.18 -4.36 17.58
C TYR A 144 -18.60 -4.80 18.92
N PRO A 145 -19.41 -5.40 19.84
CA PRO A 145 -18.96 -5.77 21.19
C PRO A 145 -17.84 -6.81 21.23
N THR A 146 -17.80 -7.69 20.23
CA THR A 146 -16.74 -8.70 20.13
C THR A 146 -16.15 -8.75 18.70
N LYS A 147 -14.96 -9.33 18.59
CA LYS A 147 -14.31 -9.58 17.31
C LYS A 147 -15.19 -10.45 16.40
N GLU A 148 -15.77 -11.51 16.96
CA GLU A 148 -16.63 -12.43 16.21
C GLU A 148 -17.90 -11.75 15.66
N GLU A 149 -18.49 -10.82 16.43
CA GLU A 149 -19.63 -10.01 15.96
C GLU A 149 -19.21 -9.01 14.88
N ALA A 150 -18.02 -8.43 14.99
CA ALA A 150 -17.46 -7.58 13.93
C ALA A 150 -17.23 -8.37 12.63
N ASP A 151 -16.57 -9.53 12.71
CA ASP A 151 -16.35 -10.42 11.57
C ASP A 151 -17.67 -10.88 10.94
N LYS A 152 -18.62 -11.30 11.77
CA LYS A 152 -19.94 -11.73 11.31
C LYS A 152 -20.70 -10.60 10.59
N ALA A 153 -20.67 -9.40 11.13
CA ALA A 153 -21.31 -8.23 10.54
C ALA A 153 -20.68 -7.84 9.19
N ILE A 154 -19.37 -8.00 9.05
CA ILE A 154 -18.66 -7.80 7.78
C ILE A 154 -19.14 -8.85 6.77
N MET A 155 -19.16 -10.13 7.15
CA MET A 155 -19.56 -11.23 6.29
C MET A 155 -21.02 -11.13 5.86
N GLU A 156 -21.94 -10.74 6.75
CA GLU A 156 -23.34 -10.56 6.42
C GLU A 156 -23.58 -9.36 5.48
N LYS A 157 -22.88 -8.28 5.70
CA LYS A 157 -23.06 -7.04 4.92
C LYS A 157 -22.27 -7.03 3.61
N TYR A 158 -21.12 -7.69 3.60
CA TYR A 158 -20.21 -7.80 2.47
C TYR A 158 -19.79 -9.28 2.32
N PRO A 159 -20.72 -10.16 1.90
CA PRO A 159 -20.44 -11.58 1.84
C PRO A 159 -19.26 -11.86 0.91
N SER A 160 -18.38 -12.74 1.35
CA SER A 160 -17.35 -13.31 0.50
C SER A 160 -18.02 -14.19 -0.56
N HIS A 161 -17.50 -14.15 -1.77
CA HIS A 161 -17.97 -15.06 -2.83
C HIS A 161 -17.36 -16.48 -2.72
N THR A 162 -16.68 -16.84 -1.65
CA THR A 162 -15.55 -17.75 -1.68
C THR A 162 -15.67 -19.12 -1.15
N GLU A 163 -16.56 -19.50 -0.30
CA GLU A 163 -16.49 -20.91 0.16
C GLU A 163 -16.80 -21.94 -0.96
N THR A 164 -17.39 -21.47 -2.07
CA THR A 164 -17.68 -22.26 -3.27
C THR A 164 -17.27 -21.63 -4.59
N SER A 165 -16.70 -20.42 -4.57
CA SER A 165 -16.35 -19.69 -5.78
C SER A 165 -14.98 -20.09 -6.29
N ASN A 166 -14.93 -20.59 -7.52
CA ASN A 166 -13.65 -20.78 -8.21
C ASN A 166 -13.05 -19.40 -8.57
N ILE A 167 -11.76 -19.38 -8.88
CA ILE A 167 -11.01 -18.19 -9.20
C ILE A 167 -11.66 -17.33 -10.32
N ASN A 168 -12.25 -17.95 -11.33
CA ASN A 168 -12.93 -17.23 -12.42
C ASN A 168 -14.14 -16.42 -11.91
N THR A 169 -14.85 -16.92 -10.91
CA THR A 169 -15.96 -16.21 -10.27
C THR A 169 -15.43 -15.01 -9.50
N ILE A 170 -14.35 -15.18 -8.73
CA ILE A 170 -13.68 -14.11 -8.00
C ILE A 170 -13.24 -13.01 -8.96
N LEU A 171 -12.53 -13.35 -10.03
CA LEU A 171 -12.07 -12.40 -11.03
C LEU A 171 -13.21 -11.67 -11.72
N ARG A 172 -14.31 -12.35 -12.01
CA ARG A 172 -15.49 -11.76 -12.67
C ARG A 172 -16.20 -10.74 -11.80
N TYR A 173 -16.41 -11.02 -10.52
CA TYR A 173 -17.18 -10.16 -9.62
C TYR A 173 -16.32 -9.13 -8.90
N GLY A 174 -15.05 -9.43 -8.65
CA GLY A 174 -14.12 -8.56 -7.94
C GLY A 174 -13.48 -7.47 -8.82
N SER A 175 -13.45 -7.68 -10.14
CA SER A 175 -12.73 -6.78 -11.04
C SER A 175 -13.64 -5.78 -11.76
N SER A 176 -13.09 -4.59 -12.02
CA SER A 176 -13.66 -3.62 -12.95
C SER A 176 -12.70 -3.39 -14.11
N LYS A 177 -13.15 -3.58 -15.35
CA LYS A 177 -12.37 -3.22 -16.53
C LYS A 177 -12.16 -1.71 -16.58
N SER A 178 -10.92 -1.28 -16.68
CA SER A 178 -10.54 0.13 -16.78
C SER A 178 -10.24 0.57 -18.21
N ASN A 179 -10.30 -0.34 -19.18
CA ASN A 179 -9.78 -0.09 -20.51
C ASN A 179 -10.84 0.04 -21.61
N SER A 180 -10.55 0.87 -22.61
CA SER A 180 -11.29 1.00 -23.87
C SER A 180 -10.64 0.18 -24.95
N THR A 181 -11.47 -0.33 -25.86
CA THR A 181 -11.04 -1.16 -26.99
C THR A 181 -10.77 -0.36 -28.26
N GLN A 182 -10.78 0.98 -28.24
CA GLN A 182 -10.62 1.79 -29.46
C GLN A 182 -9.19 1.75 -30.00
N THR A 183 -8.20 1.67 -29.10
CA THR A 183 -6.80 1.47 -29.51
C THR A 183 -6.16 0.31 -28.72
N PRO A 184 -5.13 -0.37 -29.28
CA PRO A 184 -4.36 -1.37 -28.54
C PRO A 184 -3.72 -0.84 -27.24
N MET A 185 -3.45 0.47 -27.21
CA MET A 185 -2.83 1.16 -26.09
C MET A 185 -3.81 1.51 -24.96
N GLY A 186 -5.12 1.45 -25.23
CA GLY A 186 -6.16 1.76 -24.26
C GLY A 186 -6.74 3.16 -24.41
N LYS A 187 -7.79 3.43 -23.61
CA LYS A 187 -8.58 4.66 -23.68
C LYS A 187 -7.76 5.94 -23.48
N HIS A 188 -6.74 5.89 -22.64
CA HIS A 188 -5.88 7.03 -22.37
C HIS A 188 -5.19 7.60 -23.61
N PHE A 189 -4.93 6.75 -24.62
CA PHE A 189 -4.27 7.09 -25.85
C PHE A 189 -5.23 7.34 -27.03
N GLU A 190 -6.53 7.28 -26.80
CA GLU A 190 -7.52 7.64 -27.81
C GLU A 190 -7.31 9.08 -28.30
N ASN A 191 -7.47 9.29 -29.61
CA ASN A 191 -7.35 10.62 -30.25
C ASN A 191 -5.96 11.27 -30.16
N ARG A 192 -4.89 10.53 -29.85
CA ARG A 192 -3.53 11.04 -29.95
C ARG A 192 -3.09 11.06 -31.41
N HIS A 193 -2.14 11.95 -31.73
CA HIS A 193 -1.66 12.07 -33.11
C HIS A 193 -0.99 10.78 -33.62
N VAL A 194 -1.12 10.54 -34.91
CA VAL A 194 -0.45 9.41 -35.58
C VAL A 194 1.01 9.77 -35.80
N THR A 195 1.90 8.83 -35.46
CA THR A 195 3.34 9.00 -35.57
C THR A 195 3.77 9.19 -37.03
N THR A 196 4.45 10.28 -37.30
CA THR A 196 5.00 10.61 -38.62
C THR A 196 6.41 10.06 -38.80
N ASP A 197 6.96 10.11 -40.04
CA ASP A 197 8.35 9.75 -40.29
C ASP A 197 9.33 10.71 -39.60
N GLU A 198 8.97 11.98 -39.47
CA GLU A 198 9.73 13.00 -38.74
C GLU A 198 9.78 12.67 -37.25
N ASP A 199 8.65 12.22 -36.67
CA ASP A 199 8.59 11.78 -35.27
C ASP A 199 9.50 10.57 -35.01
N ARG A 200 9.48 9.59 -35.94
CA ARG A 200 10.37 8.41 -35.88
C ARG A 200 11.83 8.82 -35.97
N ALA A 201 12.16 9.72 -36.89
CA ALA A 201 13.52 10.24 -37.06
C ALA A 201 13.98 10.99 -35.80
N TRP A 202 13.07 11.75 -35.17
CA TRP A 202 13.36 12.45 -33.90
C TRP A 202 13.63 11.47 -32.75
N LEU A 203 12.83 10.43 -32.60
CA LEU A 203 13.00 9.38 -31.58
C LEU A 203 14.30 8.61 -31.77
N LEU A 204 14.67 8.30 -33.02
CA LEU A 204 15.90 7.56 -33.36
C LEU A 204 17.17 8.39 -33.21
N ASN A 205 17.09 9.72 -33.21
CA ASN A 205 18.27 10.55 -33.05
C ASN A 205 18.68 10.64 -31.57
N PRO A 206 19.79 10.02 -31.14
CA PRO A 206 20.22 10.06 -29.72
C PRO A 206 20.64 11.45 -29.27
N SER A 207 20.95 12.39 -30.20
CA SER A 207 21.29 13.77 -29.84
C SER A 207 20.08 14.60 -29.43
N ASN A 208 18.88 14.16 -29.75
CA ASN A 208 17.63 14.75 -29.26
C ASN A 208 17.38 14.29 -27.80
N GLU A 209 18.01 15.01 -26.87
CA GLU A 209 17.77 14.73 -25.45
C GLU A 209 16.32 15.06 -25.08
N PRO A 210 15.68 14.31 -24.17
CA PRO A 210 14.35 14.62 -23.69
C PRO A 210 14.31 15.92 -22.89
N ASN A 211 13.09 16.42 -22.62
CA ASN A 211 12.90 17.58 -21.74
C ASN A 211 13.46 17.30 -20.35
N THR A 212 13.89 18.32 -19.68
CA THR A 212 14.23 18.25 -18.24
C THR A 212 12.96 18.28 -17.40
N ILE A 213 13.06 17.75 -16.18
CA ILE A 213 11.96 17.69 -15.20
C ILE A 213 12.27 18.69 -14.10
N ALA A 214 11.26 19.26 -13.45
CA ALA A 214 11.41 20.26 -12.39
C ALA A 214 12.43 19.80 -11.31
N GLY A 215 13.38 20.66 -10.98
CA GLY A 215 14.47 20.35 -10.04
C GLY A 215 15.65 19.57 -10.65
N LEU A 216 15.50 19.00 -11.84
CA LEU A 216 16.53 18.24 -12.54
C LEU A 216 16.88 18.98 -13.85
N SER A 217 18.07 19.58 -13.91
CA SER A 217 18.40 20.55 -14.97
C SER A 217 19.55 20.15 -15.88
N ARG A 218 20.20 19.02 -15.60
CA ARG A 218 21.46 18.65 -16.28
C ARG A 218 21.46 17.21 -16.77
N TRP A 219 21.75 17.03 -18.05
CA TRP A 219 22.07 15.73 -18.66
C TRP A 219 23.57 15.46 -18.49
N VAL A 220 23.93 14.50 -17.61
CA VAL A 220 25.33 14.19 -17.26
C VAL A 220 25.68 12.80 -17.75
N LYS A 221 26.75 12.66 -18.53
CA LYS A 221 27.24 11.36 -18.99
C LYS A 221 27.65 10.50 -17.78
N LYS A 222 27.12 9.29 -17.72
CA LYS A 222 27.41 8.29 -16.66
C LYS A 222 27.84 6.98 -17.29
N THR A 223 28.56 6.17 -16.52
CA THR A 223 28.85 4.79 -16.90
C THR A 223 27.62 3.93 -16.63
N VAL A 224 27.16 3.24 -17.67
CA VAL A 224 26.00 2.34 -17.58
C VAL A 224 26.51 0.91 -17.36
N LYS A 225 25.87 0.21 -16.44
CA LYS A 225 25.99 -1.23 -16.26
C LYS A 225 24.61 -1.82 -16.37
N LEU A 226 24.20 -2.20 -17.58
CA LEU A 226 22.82 -2.60 -17.85
C LEU A 226 22.33 -3.66 -16.87
N TYR A 227 23.07 -4.75 -16.70
CA TYR A 227 22.63 -5.91 -15.92
C TYR A 227 23.67 -6.23 -14.82
N PRO A 228 23.66 -5.52 -13.68
CA PRO A 228 24.67 -5.69 -12.64
C PRO A 228 24.62 -7.06 -11.96
N TYR A 229 23.51 -7.79 -12.07
CA TYR A 229 23.31 -9.13 -11.52
C TYR A 229 23.29 -10.24 -12.59
N GLY A 230 23.62 -9.91 -13.83
CA GLY A 230 23.49 -10.81 -14.98
C GLY A 230 22.14 -10.74 -15.66
N ASP A 231 21.06 -10.65 -14.87
CA ASP A 231 19.68 -10.47 -15.34
C ASP A 231 19.08 -9.18 -14.79
N PRO A 232 18.08 -8.60 -15.46
CA PRO A 232 17.23 -7.57 -14.89
C PRO A 232 16.54 -8.11 -13.64
N VAL A 233 16.64 -7.36 -12.53
CA VAL A 233 15.98 -7.72 -11.27
C VAL A 233 15.22 -6.52 -10.71
N PRO A 234 14.14 -6.72 -9.94
CA PRO A 234 13.40 -5.62 -9.32
C PRO A 234 14.28 -4.67 -8.48
N ALA A 235 15.34 -5.19 -7.86
CA ALA A 235 16.30 -4.41 -7.07
C ALA A 235 17.11 -3.38 -7.88
N ASP A 236 17.10 -3.46 -9.21
CA ASP A 236 17.69 -2.46 -10.11
C ASP A 236 16.83 -1.20 -10.26
N VAL A 237 15.61 -1.20 -9.71
CA VAL A 237 14.64 -0.11 -9.84
C VAL A 237 14.49 0.57 -8.49
N ASN A 238 15.24 1.65 -8.24
CA ASN A 238 15.08 2.49 -7.07
C ASN A 238 14.82 3.92 -7.55
N GLN A 239 13.59 4.37 -7.37
CA GLN A 239 13.10 5.70 -7.71
C GLN A 239 13.83 6.77 -6.89
N HIS A 240 14.13 7.90 -7.51
CA HIS A 240 14.74 9.05 -6.84
C HIS A 240 13.82 10.27 -6.87
N ALA A 241 14.21 11.30 -7.63
CA ALA A 241 13.57 12.62 -7.57
C ALA A 241 12.37 12.79 -8.53
N ILE A 242 12.21 11.89 -9.49
CA ILE A 242 11.08 11.94 -10.43
C ILE A 242 9.87 11.27 -9.79
N GLY A 243 8.70 11.90 -9.83
CA GLY A 243 7.44 11.41 -9.26
C GLY A 243 6.77 10.31 -10.09
N ASP A 244 7.54 9.37 -10.62
CA ASP A 244 7.11 8.33 -11.55
C ASP A 244 7.03 6.92 -10.90
N CYS A 245 6.58 6.85 -9.66
CA CYS A 245 6.44 5.59 -8.92
C CYS A 245 5.68 4.50 -9.72
N CYS A 246 4.69 4.89 -10.53
CA CYS A 246 3.95 3.98 -11.40
C CYS A 246 4.85 3.37 -12.48
N ALA A 247 5.72 4.17 -13.10
CA ALA A 247 6.69 3.66 -14.07
C ALA A 247 7.68 2.70 -13.41
N CYS A 248 8.26 3.10 -12.29
CA CYS A 248 9.17 2.26 -11.51
C CYS A 248 8.52 0.94 -11.07
N ALA A 249 7.25 0.98 -10.65
CA ALA A 249 6.53 -0.23 -10.25
C ALA A 249 6.28 -1.17 -11.46
N VAL A 250 5.94 -0.64 -12.63
CA VAL A 250 5.81 -1.42 -13.88
C VAL A 250 7.15 -2.05 -14.28
N LEU A 251 8.24 -1.27 -14.25
CA LEU A 251 9.57 -1.78 -14.58
C LEU A 251 10.01 -2.89 -13.62
N ALA A 252 9.74 -2.74 -12.31
CA ALA A 252 10.04 -3.78 -11.34
C ALA A 252 9.19 -5.04 -11.55
N SER A 253 7.91 -4.90 -11.95
CA SER A 253 7.05 -6.03 -12.32
C SER A 253 7.55 -6.77 -13.55
N LEU A 254 7.97 -6.03 -14.59
CA LEU A 254 8.59 -6.61 -15.78
C LEU A 254 9.88 -7.36 -15.45
N ALA A 255 10.72 -6.80 -14.56
CA ALA A 255 11.95 -7.48 -14.13
C ALA A 255 11.68 -8.74 -13.32
N TYR A 256 10.59 -8.78 -12.57
CA TYR A 256 10.19 -9.94 -11.79
C TYR A 256 9.65 -11.07 -12.69
N LEU A 257 8.77 -10.75 -13.63
CA LEU A 257 8.07 -11.74 -14.45
C LEU A 257 8.76 -12.01 -15.79
N TYR A 258 9.39 -11.00 -16.39
CA TYR A 258 9.84 -10.98 -17.78
C TYR A 258 11.27 -10.44 -17.94
N PRO A 259 12.28 -10.95 -17.24
CA PRO A 259 13.64 -10.40 -17.32
C PRO A 259 14.22 -10.47 -18.74
N ASP A 260 13.93 -11.53 -19.49
CA ASP A 260 14.42 -11.68 -20.87
C ASP A 260 13.70 -10.76 -21.86
N PHE A 261 12.46 -10.36 -21.59
CA PHE A 261 11.80 -9.33 -22.38
C PHE A 261 12.52 -7.99 -22.26
N ILE A 262 12.94 -7.59 -21.05
CA ILE A 262 13.74 -6.36 -20.87
C ILE A 262 15.02 -6.40 -21.69
N LYS A 263 15.73 -7.54 -21.72
CA LYS A 263 16.90 -7.71 -22.58
C LYS A 263 16.56 -7.65 -24.07
N HIS A 264 15.39 -8.17 -24.45
CA HIS A 264 14.92 -8.17 -25.84
C HIS A 264 14.61 -6.77 -26.37
N ILE A 265 14.07 -5.88 -25.52
CA ILE A 265 13.69 -4.52 -25.95
C ILE A 265 14.84 -3.51 -25.88
N ILE A 266 15.96 -3.82 -25.25
CA ILE A 266 17.13 -2.93 -25.13
C ILE A 266 18.27 -3.43 -26.00
N THR A 267 18.72 -2.58 -26.94
CA THR A 267 19.93 -2.80 -27.73
C THR A 267 21.02 -1.82 -27.24
N ASP A 268 22.16 -2.34 -26.80
CA ASP A 268 23.37 -1.54 -26.57
C ASP A 268 24.08 -1.37 -27.92
N ASN A 269 24.18 -0.13 -28.41
CA ASN A 269 24.79 0.18 -29.70
C ASN A 269 26.32 0.21 -29.64
N ALA A 270 26.91 -0.07 -28.49
CA ALA A 270 28.35 -0.10 -28.22
C ALA A 270 29.08 1.25 -28.42
N ASP A 271 28.38 2.33 -28.67
CA ASP A 271 28.91 3.70 -28.84
C ASP A 271 28.49 4.64 -27.67
N GLY A 272 27.88 4.08 -26.64
CA GLY A 272 27.32 4.81 -25.51
C GLY A 272 25.91 5.34 -25.78
N THR A 273 25.24 4.80 -26.77
CA THR A 273 23.82 4.97 -27.03
C THR A 273 23.07 3.64 -26.90
N TYR A 274 21.77 3.72 -26.65
CA TYR A 274 20.89 2.58 -26.44
C TYR A 274 19.64 2.77 -27.27
N THR A 275 19.20 1.74 -27.98
CA THR A 275 17.94 1.72 -28.74
C THR A 275 16.93 0.85 -28.00
N ILE A 276 15.77 1.43 -27.68
CA ILE A 276 14.69 0.80 -26.95
C ILE A 276 13.50 0.62 -27.87
N LYS A 277 13.01 -0.61 -27.99
CA LYS A 277 11.75 -0.92 -28.67
C LYS A 277 10.58 -0.51 -27.78
N MET A 278 9.75 0.39 -28.28
CA MET A 278 8.55 0.90 -27.60
C MET A 278 7.37 0.90 -28.56
N TYR A 279 6.24 1.37 -28.12
CA TYR A 279 5.03 1.51 -28.91
C TYR A 279 4.55 2.97 -28.89
N ASP A 280 4.09 3.46 -30.02
CA ASP A 280 3.50 4.78 -30.13
C ASP A 280 2.05 4.82 -29.58
N PRO A 281 1.40 5.98 -29.46
CA PRO A 281 0.04 6.07 -28.96
C PRO A 281 -1.01 5.27 -29.74
N GLN A 282 -0.71 4.84 -30.97
CA GLN A 282 -1.56 4.00 -31.79
C GLN A 282 -1.24 2.50 -31.68
N GLY A 283 -0.26 2.13 -30.83
CA GLY A 283 0.20 0.76 -30.66
C GLY A 283 1.09 0.25 -31.77
N GLN A 284 1.67 1.16 -32.60
CA GLN A 284 2.64 0.78 -33.59
C GLN A 284 4.06 0.77 -33.01
N PRO A 285 4.91 -0.20 -33.39
CA PRO A 285 6.28 -0.24 -32.89
C PRO A 285 7.05 1.03 -33.27
N VAL A 286 7.81 1.57 -32.32
CA VAL A 286 8.78 2.67 -32.52
C VAL A 286 10.08 2.36 -31.79
N ASP A 287 11.19 2.76 -32.38
CA ASP A 287 12.50 2.69 -31.74
C ASP A 287 12.88 4.04 -31.13
N VAL A 288 13.27 4.03 -29.85
CA VAL A 288 13.68 5.22 -29.10
C VAL A 288 15.18 5.11 -28.82
N CYS A 289 15.99 5.92 -29.45
CA CYS A 289 17.44 5.94 -29.23
C CYS A 289 17.82 7.05 -28.25
N ILE A 290 18.59 6.70 -27.22
CA ILE A 290 19.02 7.58 -26.13
C ILE A 290 20.52 7.47 -25.89
N THR A 291 21.11 8.52 -25.29
CA THR A 291 22.51 8.52 -24.84
C THR A 291 22.65 8.02 -23.41
N SER A 292 23.89 7.71 -22.99
CA SER A 292 24.24 7.43 -21.58
C SER A 292 24.28 8.66 -20.68
N LYS A 293 23.77 9.81 -21.12
CA LYS A 293 23.58 10.99 -20.25
C LYS A 293 22.32 10.78 -19.42
N ILE A 294 22.42 11.02 -18.13
CA ILE A 294 21.37 10.80 -17.14
C ILE A 294 20.98 12.14 -16.55
N LEU A 295 19.70 12.31 -16.25
CA LEU A 295 19.15 13.54 -15.69
C LEU A 295 19.56 13.69 -14.22
N CYS A 296 20.18 14.80 -13.92
CA CYS A 296 20.73 15.12 -12.59
C CYS A 296 20.26 16.50 -12.12
N ASP A 297 20.33 16.71 -10.82
CA ASP A 297 20.16 18.03 -10.19
C ASP A 297 21.36 18.95 -10.47
N GLY A 298 21.31 20.18 -9.96
CA GLY A 298 22.39 21.17 -10.09
C GLY A 298 23.73 20.71 -9.47
N ASN A 299 23.69 19.80 -8.51
CA ASN A 299 24.86 19.24 -7.82
C ASN A 299 25.40 17.97 -8.51
N GLY A 300 24.70 17.45 -9.53
CA GLY A 300 25.07 16.23 -10.25
C GLY A 300 24.59 14.94 -9.61
N ASN A 301 23.67 15.01 -8.63
CA ASN A 301 22.99 13.85 -8.09
C ASN A 301 21.99 13.32 -9.14
N ILE A 302 21.91 11.99 -9.28
CA ILE A 302 21.00 11.34 -10.22
C ILE A 302 19.56 11.52 -9.74
N GLY A 303 18.68 12.02 -10.60
CA GLY A 303 17.25 12.15 -10.34
C GLY A 303 16.42 10.99 -10.84
N GLN A 304 16.95 10.21 -11.77
CA GLN A 304 16.31 9.04 -12.36
C GLN A 304 16.50 7.78 -11.52
N ALA A 305 15.65 6.78 -11.77
CA ALA A 305 15.76 5.48 -11.11
C ALA A 305 17.14 4.83 -11.32
N THR A 306 17.67 4.22 -10.28
CA THR A 306 18.98 3.54 -10.32
C THR A 306 18.91 2.19 -9.63
N GLY A 307 19.90 1.36 -9.90
CA GLY A 307 20.18 0.19 -9.09
C GLY A 307 20.89 0.56 -7.76
N LYS A 308 21.35 -0.45 -7.06
CA LYS A 308 22.06 -0.29 -5.80
C LYS A 308 23.32 0.57 -5.98
N ASN A 309 23.64 1.37 -4.97
CA ASN A 309 24.78 2.31 -4.95
C ASN A 309 24.70 3.33 -6.11
N ASN A 310 23.53 3.73 -6.50
CA ASN A 310 23.29 4.65 -7.61
C ASN A 310 23.86 4.16 -8.95
N ALA A 311 23.90 2.85 -9.14
CA ALA A 311 24.33 2.27 -10.41
C ALA A 311 23.31 2.60 -11.51
N VAL A 312 23.78 3.14 -12.63
CA VAL A 312 22.97 3.36 -13.82
C VAL A 312 22.75 2.01 -14.52
N THR A 313 21.50 1.55 -14.53
CA THR A 313 21.11 0.22 -14.99
C THR A 313 20.14 0.30 -16.18
N TRP A 314 19.66 -0.86 -16.62
CA TRP A 314 18.59 -0.97 -17.60
C TRP A 314 17.33 -0.15 -17.20
N ALA A 315 17.03 -0.08 -15.90
CA ALA A 315 15.88 0.68 -15.39
C ALA A 315 16.03 2.18 -15.67
N THR A 316 17.22 2.75 -15.41
CA THR A 316 17.55 4.15 -15.74
C THR A 316 17.41 4.42 -17.23
N ILE A 317 17.83 3.46 -18.06
CA ILE A 317 17.77 3.54 -19.52
C ILE A 317 16.32 3.52 -20.01
N LEU A 318 15.48 2.61 -19.50
CA LEU A 318 14.06 2.55 -19.86
C LEU A 318 13.29 3.79 -19.38
N GLU A 319 13.56 4.28 -18.18
CA GLU A 319 12.96 5.52 -17.67
C GLU A 319 13.35 6.74 -18.56
N LYS A 320 14.62 6.84 -18.98
CA LYS A 320 15.02 7.90 -19.92
C LYS A 320 14.29 7.77 -21.26
N ALA A 321 14.13 6.56 -21.79
CA ALA A 321 13.38 6.33 -23.02
C ALA A 321 11.91 6.75 -22.86
N LEU A 322 11.29 6.46 -21.71
CA LEU A 322 9.95 6.92 -21.35
C LEU A 322 9.87 8.45 -21.34
N ILE A 323 10.83 9.14 -20.72
CA ILE A 323 10.87 10.61 -20.69
C ILE A 323 11.01 11.16 -22.14
N LYS A 324 11.82 10.53 -23.00
CA LYS A 324 11.96 10.93 -24.39
C LYS A 324 10.67 10.73 -25.18
N TRP A 325 10.02 9.61 -24.99
CA TRP A 325 8.71 9.30 -25.56
C TRP A 325 7.67 10.35 -25.18
N GLN A 326 7.59 10.69 -23.89
CA GLN A 326 6.69 11.71 -23.36
C GLN A 326 7.01 13.12 -23.87
N THR A 327 8.29 13.44 -24.07
CA THR A 327 8.71 14.72 -24.66
C THR A 327 8.12 14.94 -26.05
N LEU A 328 8.06 13.87 -26.87
CA LEU A 328 7.49 13.93 -28.20
C LEU A 328 5.96 13.95 -28.18
N TYR A 329 5.36 12.94 -27.55
CA TYR A 329 3.91 12.71 -27.65
C TYR A 329 3.09 13.56 -26.71
N LYS A 330 3.69 14.09 -25.64
CA LYS A 330 3.06 14.99 -24.66
C LYS A 330 1.73 14.43 -24.14
N VAL A 331 1.78 13.17 -23.77
CA VAL A 331 0.68 12.51 -23.10
C VAL A 331 0.73 12.90 -21.62
N ASP A 332 -0.35 13.45 -21.12
CA ASP A 332 -0.40 14.08 -19.78
C ASP A 332 0.60 15.25 -19.59
N GLU A 333 0.86 15.61 -18.36
CA GLU A 333 1.82 16.65 -17.98
C GLU A 333 3.27 16.18 -17.91
N GLY A 334 3.55 14.92 -18.33
CA GLY A 334 4.87 14.29 -18.32
C GLY A 334 4.85 12.87 -17.79
N VAL A 335 5.95 12.43 -17.18
CA VAL A 335 6.09 11.08 -16.62
C VAL A 335 5.63 11.01 -15.15
N GLU A 336 5.55 12.16 -14.49
CA GLU A 336 5.15 12.23 -13.08
C GLU A 336 3.64 12.01 -12.97
N GLY A 337 3.23 11.14 -12.05
CA GLY A 337 1.81 10.83 -11.83
C GLY A 337 1.10 10.03 -12.92
N ILE A 338 1.79 9.57 -13.96
CA ILE A 338 1.19 8.70 -14.99
C ILE A 338 0.65 7.40 -14.38
N GLY A 339 -0.55 6.99 -14.74
CA GLY A 339 -1.17 5.75 -14.25
C GLY A 339 -0.39 4.49 -14.66
N THR A 340 -0.40 3.48 -13.81
CA THR A 340 0.30 2.20 -14.07
C THR A 340 -0.18 1.53 -15.35
N GLU A 341 -1.48 1.57 -15.61
CA GLU A 341 -2.13 1.05 -16.82
C GLU A 341 -1.76 1.81 -18.08
N ASN A 342 -1.16 2.98 -17.96
CA ASN A 342 -0.73 3.81 -19.07
C ASN A 342 0.79 3.69 -19.35
N VAL A 343 1.57 3.19 -18.39
CA VAL A 343 3.01 2.97 -18.58
C VAL A 343 3.30 1.66 -19.28
N ALA A 344 2.70 0.57 -18.84
CA ALA A 344 2.96 -0.76 -19.39
C ALA A 344 2.76 -0.83 -20.92
N PRO A 345 1.70 -0.25 -21.50
CA PRO A 345 1.48 -0.26 -22.95
C PRO A 345 2.63 0.31 -23.77
N LEU A 346 3.36 1.29 -23.23
CA LEU A 346 4.48 1.91 -23.96
C LEU A 346 5.60 0.91 -24.26
N PHE A 347 5.77 -0.09 -23.41
CA PHE A 347 6.77 -1.16 -23.58
C PHE A 347 6.17 -2.44 -24.16
N THR A 348 4.90 -2.74 -23.86
CA THR A 348 4.27 -4.02 -24.18
C THR A 348 3.28 -3.96 -25.34
N GLY A 349 2.90 -2.76 -25.77
CA GLY A 349 1.92 -2.56 -26.85
C GLY A 349 0.48 -2.97 -26.50
N CYS A 350 0.19 -3.25 -25.23
CA CYS A 350 -1.11 -3.68 -24.79
C CYS A 350 -1.57 -2.86 -23.58
N GLY A 351 -2.73 -2.19 -23.73
CA GLY A 351 -3.36 -1.40 -22.67
C GLY A 351 -4.49 -2.11 -21.93
N ASP A 352 -4.70 -3.41 -22.16
CA ASP A 352 -5.73 -4.16 -21.47
C ASP A 352 -5.40 -4.28 -19.98
N SER A 353 -6.34 -3.81 -19.17
CA SER A 353 -6.20 -3.81 -17.70
C SER A 353 -7.54 -3.93 -17.00
N PHE A 354 -7.49 -4.35 -15.76
CA PHE A 354 -8.62 -4.31 -14.85
C PHE A 354 -8.15 -4.00 -13.43
N ALA A 355 -9.08 -3.63 -12.56
CA ALA A 355 -8.76 -3.23 -11.20
C ALA A 355 -9.52 -4.07 -10.18
N PHE A 356 -8.89 -4.32 -9.04
CA PHE A 356 -9.53 -4.71 -7.80
C PHE A 356 -9.48 -3.53 -6.83
N SER A 357 -10.63 -3.10 -6.31
CA SER A 357 -10.70 -2.11 -5.25
C SER A 357 -10.91 -2.77 -3.89
N PRO A 358 -10.64 -2.07 -2.77
CA PRO A 358 -10.84 -2.63 -1.43
C PRO A 358 -12.24 -3.15 -1.14
N ASN A 359 -13.24 -2.64 -1.87
CA ASN A 359 -14.65 -3.02 -1.69
C ASN A 359 -15.08 -4.22 -2.51
N SER A 360 -14.27 -4.66 -3.46
CA SER A 360 -14.68 -5.66 -4.46
C SER A 360 -14.45 -7.09 -4.01
N LEU A 361 -13.50 -7.33 -3.13
CA LEU A 361 -13.09 -8.67 -2.71
C LEU A 361 -12.92 -8.79 -1.20
N HIS A 362 -13.10 -9.99 -0.67
CA HIS A 362 -12.72 -10.35 0.69
C HIS A 362 -11.21 -10.62 0.78
N ASN A 363 -10.62 -10.58 2.00
CA ASN A 363 -9.17 -10.80 2.19
C ASN A 363 -8.64 -12.07 1.52
N SER A 364 -9.30 -13.20 1.74
CA SER A 364 -8.91 -14.48 1.14
C SER A 364 -9.01 -14.47 -0.38
N GLU A 365 -10.00 -13.75 -0.92
CA GLU A 365 -10.18 -13.59 -2.36
C GLU A 365 -9.13 -12.71 -2.99
N TRP A 366 -8.73 -11.61 -2.29
CA TRP A 366 -7.62 -10.76 -2.71
C TRP A 366 -6.33 -11.55 -2.91
N LYS A 367 -5.98 -12.39 -1.93
CA LYS A 367 -4.80 -13.24 -1.99
C LYS A 367 -4.84 -14.16 -3.18
N LEU A 368 -5.93 -14.92 -3.32
CA LEU A 368 -6.11 -15.86 -4.43
C LEU A 368 -6.10 -15.13 -5.78
N ALA A 369 -6.73 -13.96 -5.88
CA ALA A 369 -6.77 -13.19 -7.11
C ALA A 369 -5.38 -12.70 -7.53
N ILE A 370 -4.60 -12.11 -6.60
CA ILE A 370 -3.25 -11.63 -6.92
C ILE A 370 -2.30 -12.78 -7.22
N GLU A 371 -2.32 -13.85 -6.42
CA GLU A 371 -1.51 -15.04 -6.69
C GLU A 371 -1.80 -15.62 -8.08
N HIS A 372 -3.08 -15.79 -8.42
CA HIS A 372 -3.49 -16.28 -9.71
C HIS A 372 -3.04 -15.36 -10.85
N CYS A 373 -3.25 -14.05 -10.71
CA CYS A 373 -2.83 -13.08 -11.73
C CYS A 373 -1.31 -13.10 -11.94
N LEU A 374 -0.53 -13.22 -10.88
CA LEU A 374 0.93 -13.36 -10.97
C LEU A 374 1.33 -14.67 -11.66
N ALA A 375 0.68 -15.79 -11.31
CA ALA A 375 0.92 -17.09 -11.94
C ALA A 375 0.59 -17.09 -13.44
N GLU A 376 -0.45 -16.36 -13.85
CA GLU A 376 -0.83 -16.12 -15.25
C GLU A 376 0.07 -15.08 -15.95
N GLY A 377 1.11 -14.58 -15.28
CA GLY A 377 2.03 -13.61 -15.84
C GLY A 377 1.46 -12.18 -15.95
N LYS A 378 0.39 -11.85 -15.26
CA LYS A 378 -0.12 -10.47 -15.27
C LYS A 378 0.75 -9.55 -14.43
N LEU A 379 0.97 -8.33 -14.92
CA LEU A 379 1.63 -7.29 -14.12
C LEU A 379 0.66 -6.84 -13.03
N CYS A 380 1.01 -7.06 -11.79
CA CYS A 380 0.19 -6.71 -10.63
C CYS A 380 0.83 -5.53 -9.89
N ILE A 381 0.15 -4.39 -9.90
CA ILE A 381 0.64 -3.13 -9.36
C ILE A 381 -0.49 -2.49 -8.57
N GLY A 382 -0.19 -1.80 -7.51
CA GLY A 382 -1.23 -1.14 -6.73
C GLY A 382 -0.68 -0.21 -5.67
N GLY A 383 -1.59 0.30 -4.84
CA GLY A 383 -1.28 1.24 -3.78
C GLY A 383 -2.28 1.15 -2.64
N PHE A 384 -2.10 2.01 -1.66
CA PHE A 384 -2.98 2.09 -0.50
C PHE A 384 -3.93 3.28 -0.63
N ASN A 385 -5.20 3.08 -0.31
CA ASN A 385 -6.21 4.13 -0.27
C ASN A 385 -6.26 4.87 1.07
N VAL A 386 -5.56 4.36 2.09
CA VAL A 386 -5.50 4.94 3.43
C VAL A 386 -4.04 5.14 3.82
N ALA A 387 -3.70 6.36 4.23
CA ALA A 387 -2.37 6.69 4.74
C ALA A 387 -2.25 6.39 6.24
N ASP A 388 -1.00 6.30 6.70
CA ASP A 388 -0.63 6.21 8.12
C ASP A 388 -1.14 4.99 8.90
N LEU A 389 -1.61 3.94 8.20
CA LEU A 389 -1.86 2.66 8.85
C LEU A 389 -0.53 1.96 9.13
N GLN A 390 -0.35 1.52 10.37
CA GLN A 390 0.84 0.79 10.75
C GLN A 390 0.83 -0.63 10.17
N CYS A 391 1.90 -0.99 9.48
CA CYS A 391 2.12 -2.33 8.94
C CYS A 391 3.53 -2.79 9.31
N GLY A 392 3.66 -3.54 10.37
CA GLY A 392 4.96 -3.87 10.94
C GLY A 392 5.74 -2.60 11.31
N LYS A 393 6.90 -2.40 10.70
CA LYS A 393 7.73 -1.19 10.89
C LYS A 393 7.41 -0.05 9.92
N LEU A 394 6.55 -0.29 8.93
CA LEU A 394 6.21 0.67 7.89
C LEU A 394 4.81 1.23 8.10
N LYS A 395 4.57 2.40 7.52
CA LYS A 395 3.22 2.99 7.43
C LYS A 395 2.78 3.00 5.98
N THR A 396 1.48 2.84 5.75
CA THR A 396 0.90 2.97 4.41
C THR A 396 1.03 4.40 3.90
N VAL A 397 1.25 4.52 2.60
CA VAL A 397 1.36 5.80 1.88
C VAL A 397 0.34 5.80 0.76
N THR A 398 -0.46 6.86 0.67
CA THR A 398 -1.40 7.08 -0.45
C THR A 398 -0.71 7.79 -1.61
N GLY A 399 -1.32 7.72 -2.81
CA GLY A 399 -0.75 8.38 -4.00
C GLY A 399 0.59 7.78 -4.45
N HIS A 400 0.85 6.51 -4.12
CA HIS A 400 2.12 5.84 -4.38
C HIS A 400 1.88 4.42 -4.90
N ALA A 401 2.65 4.01 -5.91
CA ALA A 401 2.53 2.69 -6.53
C ALA A 401 3.55 1.71 -5.97
N PHE A 402 3.13 0.46 -5.82
CA PHE A 402 3.92 -0.67 -5.37
C PHE A 402 3.81 -1.82 -6.37
N THR A 403 4.84 -2.64 -6.46
CA THR A 403 4.82 -3.87 -7.27
C THR A 403 4.45 -5.06 -6.41
N PHE A 404 3.46 -5.85 -6.82
CA PHE A 404 3.16 -7.13 -6.19
C PHE A 404 4.08 -8.24 -6.74
N MET A 405 4.55 -9.09 -5.84
CA MET A 405 5.36 -10.27 -6.15
C MET A 405 4.95 -11.40 -5.21
N LEU A 406 5.19 -12.65 -5.57
CA LEU A 406 4.92 -13.78 -4.69
C LEU A 406 5.76 -13.67 -3.41
N ALA A 407 5.18 -14.00 -2.28
CA ALA A 407 5.86 -14.04 -0.99
C ALA A 407 6.42 -15.44 -0.69
N ASP A 408 7.51 -15.49 0.07
CA ASP A 408 8.04 -16.72 0.68
C ASP A 408 7.60 -16.78 2.16
N ASP A 409 6.31 -16.66 2.40
CA ASP A 409 5.71 -16.64 3.73
C ASP A 409 4.41 -17.45 3.68
N GLU A 410 4.24 -18.41 4.59
CA GLU A 410 3.04 -19.24 4.68
C GLU A 410 1.77 -18.41 4.95
N ASN A 411 1.91 -17.25 5.53
CA ASN A 411 0.80 -16.36 5.88
C ASN A 411 0.50 -15.29 4.83
N SER A 412 1.39 -15.06 3.87
CA SER A 412 1.23 -14.03 2.84
C SER A 412 1.53 -14.59 1.46
N LEU A 413 0.57 -14.51 0.54
CA LEU A 413 0.75 -14.99 -0.83
C LEU A 413 1.52 -14.01 -1.70
N PHE A 414 1.61 -12.75 -1.28
CA PHE A 414 2.36 -11.72 -2.01
C PHE A 414 3.04 -10.72 -1.08
N VAL A 415 4.06 -10.07 -1.61
CA VAL A 415 4.73 -8.93 -1.02
C VAL A 415 4.53 -7.71 -1.91
N MET A 416 4.58 -6.53 -1.33
CA MET A 416 4.53 -5.25 -2.05
C MET A 416 5.90 -4.59 -1.98
N ARG A 417 6.55 -4.42 -3.13
CA ARG A 417 7.82 -3.74 -3.23
C ARG A 417 7.62 -2.25 -3.46
N ASN A 418 8.17 -1.43 -2.57
CA ASN A 418 8.20 0.01 -2.73
C ASN A 418 9.25 0.41 -3.80
N PRO A 419 8.91 1.18 -4.85
CA PRO A 419 9.86 1.62 -5.85
C PRO A 419 10.98 2.52 -5.29
N TRP A 420 10.84 3.10 -4.11
CA TRP A 420 11.95 3.83 -3.45
C TRP A 420 13.14 2.94 -3.08
N GLY A 421 13.03 1.63 -3.29
CA GLY A 421 14.10 0.69 -3.00
C GLY A 421 14.36 0.49 -1.51
N ILE A 422 13.40 0.88 -0.66
CA ILE A 422 13.41 0.55 0.76
C ILE A 422 13.06 -0.95 0.88
N GLU A 423 14.00 -1.75 0.48
CA GLU A 423 14.14 -3.09 1.00
C GLU A 423 14.72 -2.87 2.38
N ASP A 424 13.93 -3.17 3.43
CA ASP A 424 14.28 -2.95 4.83
C ASP A 424 15.76 -3.26 5.09
N VAL A 425 16.35 -2.63 6.09
CA VAL A 425 17.73 -2.84 6.57
C VAL A 425 18.05 -4.33 6.74
N ASP A 426 17.03 -5.15 6.97
CA ASP A 426 17.11 -6.62 7.06
C ASP A 426 16.72 -7.34 5.74
N GLY A 427 16.52 -6.62 4.64
CA GLY A 427 16.09 -7.20 3.35
C GLY A 427 14.63 -7.66 3.33
N LYS A 428 13.81 -7.19 4.24
CA LYS A 428 12.39 -7.51 4.31
C LYS A 428 11.60 -6.55 3.44
N LEU A 429 10.83 -7.12 2.58
CA LEU A 429 9.82 -6.45 1.77
C LEU A 429 8.62 -6.08 2.63
N PHE A 430 7.86 -5.11 2.16
CA PHE A 430 6.59 -4.77 2.76
C PHE A 430 5.61 -5.93 2.55
N ILE A 431 5.34 -6.69 3.63
CA ILE A 431 4.34 -7.75 3.66
C ILE A 431 3.10 -7.14 4.28
N PRO A 432 2.00 -6.97 3.52
CA PRO A 432 0.76 -6.45 4.08
C PRO A 432 0.28 -7.37 5.20
N ASP A 433 -0.05 -6.81 6.36
CA ASP A 433 -0.80 -7.55 7.37
C ASP A 433 -2.12 -8.01 6.73
N GLU A 434 -2.32 -9.33 6.73
CA GLU A 434 -3.43 -9.99 6.06
C GLU A 434 -4.79 -9.38 6.33
N ARG A 435 -4.95 -8.84 7.53
CA ARG A 435 -6.27 -8.62 8.11
C ARG A 435 -6.81 -7.23 7.84
N THR A 436 -5.95 -6.23 7.85
CA THR A 436 -6.40 -4.83 7.73
C THR A 436 -5.96 -4.17 6.44
N ILE A 437 -4.75 -4.44 5.98
CA ILE A 437 -4.12 -3.66 4.91
C ILE A 437 -4.51 -4.16 3.53
N VAL A 438 -4.69 -5.46 3.34
CA VAL A 438 -5.14 -6.00 2.05
C VAL A 438 -6.46 -5.37 1.61
N GLN A 439 -7.35 -5.02 2.55
CA GLN A 439 -8.62 -4.38 2.25
C GLN A 439 -8.53 -2.88 1.95
N THR A 440 -7.36 -2.29 2.14
CA THR A 440 -7.10 -0.89 1.78
C THR A 440 -6.31 -0.77 0.47
N ILE A 441 -5.93 -1.90 -0.13
CA ILE A 441 -5.12 -1.94 -1.35
C ILE A 441 -6.02 -1.82 -2.58
N ASP A 442 -5.67 -0.90 -3.45
CA ASP A 442 -6.17 -0.82 -4.82
C ASP A 442 -5.13 -1.46 -5.76
N ALA A 443 -5.52 -2.50 -6.47
CA ALA A 443 -4.64 -3.23 -7.39
C ALA A 443 -5.05 -3.04 -8.84
N ARG A 444 -4.08 -2.77 -9.69
CA ARG A 444 -4.18 -2.73 -11.14
C ARG A 444 -3.50 -3.96 -11.72
N ILE A 445 -4.24 -4.69 -12.53
CA ILE A 445 -3.79 -5.88 -13.21
C ILE A 445 -3.69 -5.55 -14.69
N VAL A 446 -2.49 -5.62 -15.24
CA VAL A 446 -2.21 -5.20 -16.61
C VAL A 446 -1.76 -6.39 -17.43
N ASP A 447 -2.30 -6.49 -18.66
CA ASP A 447 -1.91 -7.54 -19.58
C ASP A 447 -0.44 -7.36 -20.01
N PRO A 448 0.36 -8.42 -20.07
CA PRO A 448 1.76 -8.33 -20.43
C PRO A 448 2.01 -8.03 -21.93
N GLY A 449 1.00 -8.13 -22.80
CA GLY A 449 1.13 -7.85 -24.24
C GLY A 449 2.28 -8.57 -24.89
N ALA A 450 3.19 -7.84 -25.55
CA ALA A 450 4.36 -8.38 -26.23
C ALA A 450 5.38 -9.06 -25.29
N ALA A 451 5.27 -8.86 -23.98
CA ALA A 451 6.13 -9.55 -23.01
C ALA A 451 5.68 -10.99 -22.72
N ALA A 452 4.42 -11.35 -23.01
CA ALA A 452 3.86 -12.67 -22.66
C ALA A 452 4.73 -13.88 -23.07
N PRO A 453 5.35 -13.94 -24.27
CA PRO A 453 6.21 -15.07 -24.66
C PRO A 453 7.50 -15.21 -23.83
N PHE A 454 7.84 -14.20 -23.04
CA PHE A 454 9.06 -14.15 -22.23
C PHE A 454 8.80 -14.41 -20.75
N LEU A 455 7.60 -14.91 -20.38
CA LEU A 455 7.30 -15.26 -19.00
C LEU A 455 8.34 -16.26 -18.51
N ARG A 456 8.97 -15.97 -17.38
CA ARG A 456 9.95 -16.87 -16.79
C ARG A 456 9.31 -18.21 -16.40
N GLU A 457 10.01 -19.29 -16.68
CA GLU A 457 9.49 -20.65 -16.43
C GLU A 457 9.36 -20.99 -14.94
N ASP A 458 10.21 -20.42 -14.10
CA ASP A 458 10.29 -20.73 -12.67
C ASP A 458 9.88 -19.52 -11.80
N LEU A 459 8.60 -19.15 -11.85
CA LEU A 459 8.11 -18.10 -10.98
C LEU A 459 8.23 -18.51 -9.51
N LYS A 460 9.19 -17.88 -8.83
CA LYS A 460 9.50 -18.14 -7.40
C LYS A 460 9.15 -16.95 -6.57
N PRO A 461 8.92 -17.15 -5.26
CA PRO A 461 8.83 -16.06 -4.32
C PRO A 461 10.01 -15.08 -4.47
N TYR A 462 9.70 -13.78 -4.36
CA TYR A 462 10.72 -12.76 -4.53
C TYR A 462 11.72 -12.81 -3.37
N SER A 463 12.99 -12.92 -3.70
CA SER A 463 14.08 -12.80 -2.75
C SER A 463 15.06 -11.74 -3.27
N PRO A 464 15.32 -10.67 -2.50
CA PRO A 464 16.28 -9.65 -2.91
C PRO A 464 17.67 -10.26 -3.15
N PRO A 465 18.42 -9.79 -4.16
CA PRO A 465 19.75 -10.30 -4.42
C PRO A 465 20.66 -10.14 -3.20
N LYS A 466 21.29 -11.22 -2.77
CA LYS A 466 22.28 -11.16 -1.70
C LYS A 466 23.52 -10.42 -2.17
N PHE A 467 23.85 -9.33 -1.50
CA PHE A 467 25.08 -8.60 -1.79
C PHE A 467 26.27 -9.29 -1.13
N ILE A 468 27.14 -9.85 -1.93
CA ILE A 468 28.47 -10.28 -1.46
C ILE A 468 29.26 -9.01 -1.17
N ARG A 469 29.40 -8.65 0.11
CA ARG A 469 30.36 -7.61 0.52
C ARG A 469 31.76 -8.09 0.13
N ARG A 470 32.39 -7.46 -0.86
CA ARG A 470 33.83 -7.62 -1.04
C ARG A 470 34.51 -6.97 0.16
N SER A 471 35.49 -7.63 0.74
CA SER A 471 36.26 -7.19 1.91
C SER A 471 37.01 -5.86 1.74
N THR A 472 36.93 -5.26 0.54
CA THR A 472 37.58 -3.97 0.21
C THR A 472 36.67 -2.76 0.46
N ASP A 473 35.38 -2.92 0.84
CA ASP A 473 34.44 -1.81 1.05
C ASP A 473 34.34 -1.35 2.51
N LEU A 474 35.30 -1.74 3.36
CA LEU A 474 35.32 -1.43 4.79
C LEU A 474 35.82 0.00 5.12
N GLY A 475 35.63 0.99 4.24
CA GLY A 475 36.08 2.36 4.41
C GLY A 475 35.04 3.39 4.82
N VAL A 476 33.73 3.06 4.91
CA VAL A 476 32.69 4.06 5.20
C VAL A 476 32.09 3.81 6.59
N SER A 477 32.33 4.77 7.48
CA SER A 477 31.83 4.79 8.85
C SER A 477 30.28 4.68 8.91
N PRO A 478 29.71 3.91 9.87
CA PRO A 478 28.27 3.78 10.05
C PRO A 478 27.50 5.09 10.32
N ARG A 479 28.20 6.18 10.55
CA ARG A 479 27.59 7.51 10.80
C ARG A 479 26.96 8.17 9.57
N LEU A 480 27.21 7.71 8.36
CA LEU A 480 26.64 8.28 7.13
C LEU A 480 25.32 7.61 6.70
N LEU A 481 25.02 6.41 7.19
CA LEU A 481 23.76 5.71 6.87
C LEU A 481 22.53 6.32 7.56
N ASN A 482 22.71 7.02 8.69
CA ASN A 482 21.59 7.64 9.41
C ASN A 482 21.17 9.03 8.88
N ARG A 483 21.86 9.59 7.87
CA ARG A 483 21.50 10.90 7.30
C ARG A 483 20.53 10.84 6.14
N HIS A 484 20.25 9.67 5.58
CA HIS A 484 19.30 9.52 4.45
C HIS A 484 17.93 8.98 4.85
N LEU A 485 17.68 8.72 6.14
CA LEU A 485 16.37 8.27 6.64
C LEU A 485 15.43 9.41 7.07
N THR A 486 15.89 10.66 7.00
CA THR A 486 15.04 11.83 7.19
C THR A 486 15.12 12.68 5.94
N HIS A 487 14.23 12.48 4.99
CA HIS A 487 13.99 13.43 3.91
C HIS A 487 13.26 14.62 4.53
N PRO A 488 13.85 15.84 4.60
CA PRO A 488 13.22 16.98 5.24
C PRO A 488 12.07 17.61 4.41
N ASN A 489 11.71 17.05 3.25
CA ASN A 489 10.77 17.65 2.31
C ASN A 489 9.55 16.78 1.96
N SER A 490 9.20 15.78 2.77
CA SER A 490 7.99 14.99 2.50
C SER A 490 6.68 15.65 2.96
N THR A 491 6.71 16.88 3.42
CA THR A 491 5.51 17.60 3.90
C THR A 491 4.94 18.64 2.93
N GLU A 492 5.52 18.84 1.74
CA GLU A 492 5.05 19.91 0.83
C GLU A 492 4.89 19.50 -0.65
N LEU A 493 4.82 18.23 -0.97
CA LEU A 493 4.59 17.84 -2.37
C LEU A 493 3.56 16.71 -2.46
N TRP A 494 2.30 17.04 -2.08
CA TRP A 494 1.08 16.35 -2.60
C TRP A 494 -0.14 17.25 -2.42
#